data_cbac80bb7cfb81f9bd837c772b3ed277
#
_entry.id   cbac80bb7cfb81f9bd837c772b3ed277
#
_cell.length_a   1.000
_cell.length_b   1.000
_cell.length_c   1.000
_cell.angle_alpha   90.00
_cell.angle_beta   90.00
_cell.angle_gamma   90.00
#
_symmetry.space_group_name_H-M   'P 1'
#
loop_
_entity.id
_entity.type
_entity.pdbx_description
1 polymer ?
#
loop_
_entity_poly.entity_id
_entity_poly.type
_entity_poly.pdbx_seq_one_letter_code
_entity_poly.pdbx_strand_id
1 'polypeptide(L)'
;ILDRLFRSLQLAAGPVPARGQVDRDHRIALFTAEAERVQANVVRVASLQDVPGAIAGYLAGRNIEPRLKLAPDPLLRNIPWAQQSTLSTTEGRGERNDPVGVTGAFAAVAETGTLVLASGADSPTSLAFVPPVHVAVVPLERLVGTYEEAWARLRERAPGGQGPFMPRAVNWITGPSRTADIEQTLLLGAHGPQQLLIVLVDGPGDGEGA
;
A
#
# COMPACT_ATOMS: atom_id res chain seq x y z
N ILE A 1 -17.06 24.11 21.51
CA ILE A 1 -16.33 23.29 22.53
C ILE A 1 -15.33 22.39 21.84
N LEU A 2 -15.70 21.66 20.77
CA LEU A 2 -14.79 20.81 20.01
C LEU A 2 -13.62 21.58 19.35
N ASP A 3 -13.88 22.75 18.74
CA ASP A 3 -12.82 23.60 18.17
C ASP A 3 -11.79 24.09 19.19
N ARG A 4 -12.22 24.32 20.43
CA ARG A 4 -11.31 24.70 21.52
C ARG A 4 -10.45 23.53 21.97
N LEU A 5 -11.02 22.30 22.02
CA LEU A 5 -10.28 21.07 22.30
C LEU A 5 -9.25 20.76 21.19
N PHE A 6 -9.63 20.90 19.92
CA PHE A 6 -8.72 20.68 18.81
C PHE A 6 -7.56 21.69 18.75
N ARG A 7 -7.81 22.96 19.15
CA ARG A 7 -6.73 23.97 19.24
C ARG A 7 -5.82 23.78 20.45
N SER A 8 -6.34 23.23 21.56
CA SER A 8 -5.52 22.93 22.74
C SER A 8 -4.72 21.64 22.62
N LEU A 9 -5.10 20.75 21.71
CA LEU A 9 -4.37 19.53 21.33
C LEU A 9 -3.36 19.75 20.20
N GLN A 10 -3.02 20.97 19.85
CA GLN A 10 -1.75 21.26 19.18
C GLN A 10 -0.59 21.01 20.16
N LEU A 11 -0.50 19.76 20.60
CA LEU A 11 0.76 19.23 21.10
C LEU A 11 1.78 19.53 20.00
N ALA A 12 2.79 20.30 20.32
CA ALA A 12 3.91 20.52 19.42
C ALA A 12 4.31 19.14 18.90
N ALA A 13 4.24 18.96 17.57
CA ALA A 13 4.65 17.70 16.97
C ALA A 13 6.03 17.38 17.51
N GLY A 14 6.22 16.20 18.06
CA GLY A 14 7.55 15.77 18.51
C GLY A 14 8.52 15.81 17.32
N PRO A 15 9.83 15.77 17.59
CA PRO A 15 10.80 15.80 16.51
C PRO A 15 10.57 14.58 15.59
N VAL A 16 10.59 14.83 14.27
CA VAL A 16 10.47 13.76 13.27
C VAL A 16 11.65 12.80 13.46
N PRO A 17 11.43 11.46 13.50
CA PRO A 17 12.51 10.50 13.71
C PRO A 17 13.62 10.64 12.67
N ALA A 18 14.86 10.76 13.13
CA ALA A 18 16.01 10.97 12.25
C ALA A 18 16.21 9.83 11.23
N ARG A 19 15.87 8.59 11.60
CA ARG A 19 16.02 7.41 10.75
C ARG A 19 15.22 7.47 9.45
N GLY A 20 14.11 8.22 9.42
CA GLY A 20 13.29 8.40 8.21
C GLY A 20 13.68 9.65 7.40
N GLN A 21 14.55 10.53 7.94
CA GLN A 21 15.02 11.76 7.30
C GLN A 21 16.25 11.49 6.43
N VAL A 22 16.10 10.64 5.43
CA VAL A 22 17.16 10.23 4.50
C VAL A 22 16.82 10.68 3.08
N ASP A 23 17.84 10.76 2.21
CA ASP A 23 17.65 11.06 0.81
C ASP A 23 16.83 9.97 0.10
N ARG A 24 16.45 10.21 -1.17
CA ARG A 24 15.55 9.34 -1.92
C ARG A 24 16.09 7.92 -2.05
N ASP A 25 17.36 7.75 -2.37
CA ASP A 25 17.93 6.43 -2.63
C ASP A 25 18.06 5.61 -1.34
N HIS A 26 18.52 6.22 -0.27
CA HIS A 26 18.51 5.60 1.06
C HIS A 26 17.11 5.29 1.56
N ARG A 27 16.11 6.14 1.21
CA ARG A 27 14.70 5.91 1.56
C ARG A 27 14.13 4.66 0.90
N ILE A 28 14.48 4.40 -0.38
CA ILE A 28 14.09 3.18 -1.10
C ILE A 28 14.73 1.95 -0.46
N ALA A 29 16.02 2.01 -0.19
CA ALA A 29 16.76 0.91 0.44
C ALA A 29 16.21 0.60 1.84
N LEU A 30 15.95 1.64 2.64
CA LEU A 30 15.38 1.52 3.98
C LEU A 30 13.98 0.88 3.94
N PHE A 31 13.11 1.39 3.06
CA PHE A 31 11.76 0.83 2.90
C PHE A 31 11.81 -0.66 2.56
N THR A 32 12.64 -1.02 1.57
CA THR A 32 12.77 -2.42 1.12
C THR A 32 13.24 -3.31 2.27
N ALA A 33 14.31 -2.92 2.96
CA ALA A 33 14.84 -3.69 4.08
C ALA A 33 13.82 -3.87 5.22
N GLU A 34 13.10 -2.79 5.59
CA GLU A 34 12.10 -2.84 6.66
C GLU A 34 10.87 -3.66 6.25
N ALA A 35 10.40 -3.55 5.00
CA ALA A 35 9.29 -4.35 4.49
C ALA A 35 9.65 -5.85 4.44
N GLU A 36 10.84 -6.19 3.97
CA GLU A 36 11.33 -7.58 3.94
C GLU A 36 11.55 -8.17 5.34
N ARG A 37 12.03 -7.35 6.28
CA ARG A 37 12.19 -7.75 7.69
C ARG A 37 10.87 -8.20 8.31
N VAL A 38 9.75 -7.63 7.87
CA VAL A 38 8.40 -8.02 8.30
C VAL A 38 7.73 -9.01 7.33
N GLN A 39 8.53 -9.67 6.46
CA GLN A 39 8.10 -10.74 5.54
C GLN A 39 7.18 -10.28 4.39
N ALA A 40 7.16 -9.00 4.03
CA ALA A 40 6.66 -8.59 2.74
C ALA A 40 7.67 -8.98 1.64
N ASN A 41 7.17 -9.17 0.42
CA ASN A 41 8.04 -9.31 -0.75
C ASN A 41 8.06 -7.97 -1.48
N VAL A 42 9.23 -7.47 -1.82
CA VAL A 42 9.39 -6.19 -2.52
C VAL A 42 10.02 -6.45 -3.89
N VAL A 43 9.38 -5.93 -4.93
CA VAL A 43 9.91 -5.96 -6.30
C VAL A 43 9.91 -4.53 -6.81
N ARG A 44 11.02 -4.09 -7.38
CA ARG A 44 11.15 -2.78 -8.02
C ARG A 44 11.10 -2.95 -9.54
N VAL A 45 10.30 -2.11 -10.20
CA VAL A 45 10.14 -2.09 -11.65
C VAL A 45 10.36 -0.68 -12.19
N ALA A 46 10.83 -0.57 -13.43
CA ALA A 46 11.16 0.72 -14.03
C ALA A 46 9.90 1.54 -14.39
N SER A 47 8.78 0.87 -14.69
CA SER A 47 7.57 1.54 -15.17
C SER A 47 6.30 0.74 -14.89
N LEU A 48 5.13 1.35 -15.12
CA LEU A 48 3.84 0.67 -15.03
C LEU A 48 3.70 -0.49 -16.04
N GLN A 49 4.42 -0.44 -17.17
CA GLN A 49 4.44 -1.50 -18.17
C GLN A 49 5.01 -2.82 -17.64
N ASP A 50 5.90 -2.75 -16.67
CA ASP A 50 6.59 -3.91 -16.11
C ASP A 50 5.81 -4.59 -14.98
N VAL A 51 4.81 -3.88 -14.42
CA VAL A 51 4.01 -4.37 -13.28
C VAL A 51 3.33 -5.70 -13.55
N PRO A 52 2.63 -5.92 -14.70
CA PRO A 52 1.96 -7.20 -14.95
C PRO A 52 2.92 -8.38 -14.99
N GLY A 53 4.10 -8.21 -15.61
CA GLY A 53 5.15 -9.23 -15.68
C GLY A 53 5.71 -9.58 -14.31
N ALA A 54 5.98 -8.58 -13.47
CA ALA A 54 6.47 -8.77 -12.11
C ALA A 54 5.46 -9.55 -11.24
N ILE A 55 4.17 -9.20 -11.32
CA ILE A 55 3.12 -9.91 -10.58
C ILE A 55 2.97 -11.34 -11.10
N ALA A 56 2.92 -11.56 -12.42
CA ALA A 56 2.82 -12.90 -12.99
C ALA A 56 3.96 -13.81 -12.56
N GLY A 57 5.19 -13.31 -12.60
CA GLY A 57 6.38 -14.04 -12.13
C GLY A 57 6.29 -14.40 -10.64
N TYR A 58 5.84 -13.48 -9.82
CA TYR A 58 5.64 -13.72 -8.38
C TYR A 58 4.61 -14.83 -8.12
N LEU A 59 3.46 -14.77 -8.80
CA LEU A 59 2.38 -15.74 -8.63
C LEU A 59 2.78 -17.13 -9.13
N ALA A 60 3.43 -17.21 -10.31
CA ALA A 60 3.92 -18.45 -10.88
C ALA A 60 4.93 -19.14 -9.97
N GLY A 61 5.90 -18.38 -9.42
CA GLY A 61 6.91 -18.92 -8.50
C GLY A 61 6.34 -19.47 -7.19
N ARG A 62 5.07 -19.19 -6.89
CA ARG A 62 4.36 -19.64 -5.68
C ARG A 62 3.15 -20.54 -5.97
N ASN A 63 2.94 -20.88 -7.23
CA ASN A 63 1.79 -21.67 -7.69
C ASN A 63 0.44 -21.08 -7.26
N ILE A 64 0.32 -19.74 -7.33
CA ILE A 64 -0.90 -19.00 -7.01
C ILE A 64 -1.71 -18.79 -8.29
N GLU A 65 -3.03 -18.97 -8.22
CA GLU A 65 -3.93 -18.71 -9.34
C GLU A 65 -3.80 -17.26 -9.82
N PRO A 66 -3.52 -17.00 -11.12
CA PRO A 66 -3.24 -15.66 -11.63
C PRO A 66 -4.52 -14.86 -11.94
N ARG A 67 -5.48 -14.89 -11.04
CA ARG A 67 -6.75 -14.14 -11.11
C ARG A 67 -6.72 -12.99 -10.11
N LEU A 68 -6.72 -11.77 -10.63
CA LEU A 68 -6.56 -10.54 -9.86
C LEU A 68 -7.89 -9.80 -9.72
N LYS A 69 -8.22 -9.41 -8.50
CA LYS A 69 -9.26 -8.42 -8.23
C LYS A 69 -8.61 -7.07 -8.00
N LEU A 70 -8.86 -6.12 -8.89
CA LEU A 70 -8.24 -4.80 -8.87
C LEU A 70 -9.12 -3.79 -8.15
N ALA A 71 -8.52 -2.89 -7.39
CA ALA A 71 -9.20 -1.68 -6.95
C ALA A 71 -9.57 -0.80 -8.16
N PRO A 72 -10.71 -0.09 -8.14
CA PRO A 72 -11.07 0.88 -9.18
C PRO A 72 -10.21 2.16 -9.07
N ASP A 73 -8.91 2.00 -8.90
CA ASP A 73 -7.91 3.05 -8.73
C ASP A 73 -7.41 3.53 -10.10
N PRO A 74 -7.39 4.84 -10.39
CA PRO A 74 -6.83 5.38 -11.63
C PRO A 74 -5.40 4.90 -11.92
N LEU A 75 -4.55 4.76 -10.90
CA LEU A 75 -3.21 4.20 -11.05
C LEU A 75 -3.26 2.79 -11.67
N LEU A 76 -4.14 1.92 -11.16
CA LEU A 76 -4.22 0.54 -11.63
C LEU A 76 -4.85 0.42 -13.02
N ARG A 77 -5.73 1.36 -13.39
CA ARG A 77 -6.31 1.43 -14.75
C ARG A 77 -5.29 1.81 -15.81
N ASN A 78 -4.22 2.54 -15.44
CA ASN A 78 -3.14 2.91 -16.34
C ASN A 78 -2.13 1.78 -16.57
N ILE A 79 -2.22 0.68 -15.81
CA ILE A 79 -1.36 -0.50 -16.00
C ILE A 79 -1.87 -1.33 -17.18
N PRO A 80 -1.00 -1.70 -18.15
CA PRO A 80 -1.39 -2.44 -19.33
C PRO A 80 -1.56 -3.95 -19.06
N TRP A 81 -2.53 -4.32 -18.26
CA TRP A 81 -2.78 -5.71 -17.83
C TRP A 81 -2.92 -6.69 -19.00
N ALA A 82 -3.51 -6.23 -20.12
CA ALA A 82 -3.71 -7.06 -21.32
C ALA A 82 -2.42 -7.54 -21.99
N GLN A 83 -1.28 -6.91 -21.70
CA GLN A 83 0.01 -7.35 -22.22
C GLN A 83 0.49 -8.67 -21.59
N GLN A 84 -0.07 -9.06 -20.45
CA GLN A 84 0.24 -10.30 -19.75
C GLN A 84 -0.94 -11.26 -19.81
N SER A 85 -0.99 -12.06 -20.87
CA SER A 85 -2.11 -12.95 -21.17
C SER A 85 -2.36 -14.05 -20.12
N THR A 86 -1.40 -14.32 -19.25
CA THR A 86 -1.57 -15.28 -18.14
C THR A 86 -2.37 -14.71 -16.99
N LEU A 87 -2.52 -13.38 -16.89
CA LEU A 87 -3.28 -12.73 -15.82
C LEU A 87 -4.75 -12.54 -16.25
N SER A 88 -5.66 -12.90 -15.38
CA SER A 88 -7.09 -12.56 -15.51
C SER A 88 -7.42 -11.46 -14.50
N THR A 89 -8.01 -10.36 -14.96
CA THR A 89 -8.30 -9.20 -14.12
C THR A 89 -9.79 -8.87 -14.09
N THR A 90 -10.30 -8.53 -12.90
CA THR A 90 -11.63 -7.96 -12.69
C THR A 90 -11.53 -6.82 -11.70
N GLU A 91 -12.33 -5.75 -11.91
CA GLU A 91 -12.34 -4.61 -11.01
C GLU A 91 -13.47 -4.74 -9.97
N GLY A 92 -13.25 -4.27 -8.75
CA GLY A 92 -14.29 -4.24 -7.73
C GLY A 92 -13.78 -4.37 -6.30
N ARG A 93 -14.67 -4.83 -5.42
CA ARG A 93 -14.35 -5.12 -4.02
C ARG A 93 -13.79 -6.52 -3.89
N GLY A 94 -12.91 -6.73 -2.91
CA GLY A 94 -12.39 -8.07 -2.60
C GLY A 94 -13.48 -8.97 -2.00
N GLU A 95 -13.54 -10.19 -2.51
CA GLU A 95 -14.44 -11.25 -2.08
C GLU A 95 -13.66 -12.48 -1.62
N ARG A 96 -14.32 -13.40 -0.88
CA ARG A 96 -13.65 -14.58 -0.32
C ARG A 96 -13.03 -15.50 -1.36
N ASN A 97 -13.57 -15.50 -2.57
CA ASN A 97 -13.10 -16.36 -3.67
C ASN A 97 -12.01 -15.71 -4.52
N ASP A 98 -11.63 -14.47 -4.22
CA ASP A 98 -10.54 -13.81 -4.94
C ASP A 98 -9.20 -14.30 -4.39
N PRO A 99 -8.33 -14.91 -5.23
CA PRO A 99 -7.02 -15.37 -4.76
C PRO A 99 -6.06 -14.22 -4.52
N VAL A 100 -6.19 -13.12 -5.28
CA VAL A 100 -5.29 -11.97 -5.22
C VAL A 100 -6.07 -10.68 -5.28
N GLY A 101 -5.88 -9.83 -4.27
CA GLY A 101 -6.36 -8.46 -4.29
C GLY A 101 -5.23 -7.49 -4.64
N VAL A 102 -5.49 -6.55 -5.56
CA VAL A 102 -4.51 -5.55 -5.99
C VAL A 102 -5.01 -4.16 -5.65
N THR A 103 -4.17 -3.36 -4.99
CA THR A 103 -4.47 -1.97 -4.63
C THR A 103 -3.32 -1.06 -5.01
N GLY A 104 -3.61 0.23 -5.22
CA GLY A 104 -2.61 1.26 -5.04
C GLY A 104 -2.39 1.51 -3.54
N ALA A 105 -1.29 2.17 -3.17
CA ALA A 105 -1.10 2.71 -1.83
C ALA A 105 -1.18 4.25 -1.87
N PHE A 106 -1.77 4.84 -0.84
CA PHE A 106 -1.76 6.30 -0.66
C PHE A 106 -0.34 6.80 -0.40
N ALA A 107 0.38 6.12 0.48
CA ALA A 107 1.79 6.36 0.78
C ALA A 107 2.47 5.05 1.22
N ALA A 108 3.80 5.06 1.21
CA ALA A 108 4.63 4.03 1.80
C ALA A 108 5.65 4.69 2.74
N VAL A 109 5.81 4.18 3.97
CA VAL A 109 6.63 4.78 5.02
C VAL A 109 7.94 4.01 5.15
N ALA A 110 9.06 4.65 4.83
CA ALA A 110 10.35 3.99 4.74
C ALA A 110 10.87 3.51 6.10
N GLU A 111 10.70 4.28 7.16
CA GLU A 111 11.26 3.96 8.47
C GLU A 111 10.76 2.64 9.08
N THR A 112 9.67 2.06 8.55
CA THR A 112 9.04 0.84 9.07
C THR A 112 8.59 -0.16 8.00
N GLY A 113 8.76 0.17 6.70
CA GLY A 113 8.26 -0.67 5.61
C GLY A 113 6.73 -0.76 5.58
N THR A 114 6.03 0.31 5.99
CA THR A 114 4.57 0.32 6.16
C THR A 114 3.87 0.93 4.96
N LEU A 115 2.83 0.27 4.47
CA LEU A 115 1.90 0.82 3.48
C LEU A 115 0.79 1.59 4.17
N VAL A 116 0.38 2.71 3.57
CA VAL A 116 -0.77 3.51 4.01
C VAL A 116 -1.87 3.42 2.97
N LEU A 117 -2.99 2.84 3.34
CA LEU A 117 -4.18 2.71 2.48
C LEU A 117 -5.29 3.59 3.04
N ALA A 118 -5.71 4.58 2.27
CA ALA A 118 -6.83 5.45 2.61
C ALA A 118 -8.10 4.93 1.94
N SER A 119 -9.14 4.63 2.73
CA SER A 119 -10.40 4.13 2.18
C SER A 119 -11.11 5.18 1.33
N GLY A 120 -11.68 4.74 0.22
CA GLY A 120 -12.42 5.59 -0.72
C GLY A 120 -13.20 4.75 -1.72
N ALA A 121 -13.90 5.43 -2.63
CA ALA A 121 -14.59 4.75 -3.73
C ALA A 121 -13.58 3.96 -4.58
N ASP A 122 -12.38 4.52 -4.79
CA ASP A 122 -11.32 3.95 -5.60
C ASP A 122 -10.42 2.97 -4.83
N SER A 123 -10.57 2.88 -3.51
CA SER A 123 -9.74 2.04 -2.65
C SER A 123 -10.59 1.27 -1.62
N PRO A 124 -11.31 0.22 -2.06
CA PRO A 124 -12.06 -0.65 -1.17
C PRO A 124 -11.12 -1.41 -0.24
N THR A 125 -11.28 -1.24 1.07
CA THR A 125 -10.41 -1.88 2.08
C THR A 125 -10.44 -3.41 2.01
N SER A 126 -11.56 -4.00 1.56
CA SER A 126 -11.69 -5.47 1.45
C SER A 126 -10.64 -6.13 0.57
N LEU A 127 -10.10 -5.41 -0.43
CA LEU A 127 -9.04 -5.94 -1.32
C LEU A 127 -7.72 -6.18 -0.58
N ALA A 128 -7.45 -5.40 0.45
CA ALA A 128 -6.22 -5.54 1.24
C ALA A 128 -6.36 -6.55 2.39
N PHE A 129 -7.57 -7.06 2.68
CA PHE A 129 -7.78 -7.90 3.86
C PHE A 129 -8.47 -9.23 3.59
N VAL A 130 -9.26 -9.35 2.52
CA VAL A 130 -10.06 -10.56 2.26
C VAL A 130 -9.30 -11.60 1.43
N PRO A 131 -8.63 -11.25 0.31
CA PRO A 131 -7.85 -12.20 -0.46
C PRO A 131 -6.63 -12.70 0.31
N PRO A 132 -6.23 -13.98 0.12
CA PRO A 132 -5.04 -14.53 0.79
C PRO A 132 -3.73 -13.89 0.33
N VAL A 133 -3.72 -13.26 -0.83
CA VAL A 133 -2.58 -12.51 -1.36
C VAL A 133 -2.99 -11.05 -1.58
N HIS A 134 -2.26 -10.11 -1.00
CA HIS A 134 -2.37 -8.68 -1.29
C HIS A 134 -1.18 -8.22 -2.11
N VAL A 135 -1.44 -7.57 -3.23
CA VAL A 135 -0.45 -6.88 -4.06
C VAL A 135 -0.68 -5.38 -3.95
N ALA A 136 0.32 -4.64 -3.53
CA ALA A 136 0.28 -3.18 -3.47
C ALA A 136 1.21 -2.57 -4.53
N VAL A 137 0.66 -1.77 -5.45
CA VAL A 137 1.44 -1.01 -6.42
C VAL A 137 1.73 0.37 -5.85
N VAL A 138 3.01 0.73 -5.78
CA VAL A 138 3.50 1.94 -5.10
C VAL A 138 4.45 2.70 -6.01
N PRO A 139 4.00 3.78 -6.66
CA PRO A 139 4.89 4.72 -7.31
C PRO A 139 5.86 5.34 -6.30
N LEU A 140 7.13 5.51 -6.66
CA LEU A 140 8.18 6.01 -5.75
C LEU A 140 7.93 7.43 -5.24
N GLU A 141 7.13 8.25 -5.94
CA GLU A 141 6.72 9.56 -5.43
C GLU A 141 5.79 9.47 -4.19
N ARG A 142 5.17 8.29 -3.98
CA ARG A 142 4.36 8.01 -2.78
C ARG A 142 5.18 7.51 -1.59
N LEU A 143 6.48 7.30 -1.78
CA LEU A 143 7.39 6.90 -0.69
C LEU A 143 7.74 8.12 0.16
N VAL A 144 7.47 8.03 1.45
CA VAL A 144 7.80 9.03 2.48
C VAL A 144 8.79 8.44 3.48
N GLY A 145 9.52 9.30 4.18
CA GLY A 145 10.48 8.84 5.19
C GLY A 145 9.80 8.37 6.46
N THR A 146 8.81 9.12 6.94
CA THR A 146 8.24 8.97 8.28
C THR A 146 6.71 8.95 8.26
N TYR A 147 6.11 8.55 9.39
CA TYR A 147 4.66 8.61 9.60
C TYR A 147 4.14 10.05 9.57
N GLU A 148 4.92 11.00 10.09
CA GLU A 148 4.57 12.42 10.13
C GLU A 148 4.41 12.98 8.71
N GLU A 149 5.31 12.62 7.78
CA GLU A 149 5.17 12.99 6.36
C GLU A 149 3.91 12.38 5.74
N ALA A 150 3.61 11.12 6.02
CA ALA A 150 2.38 10.48 5.52
C ALA A 150 1.12 11.17 6.07
N TRP A 151 1.11 11.54 7.36
CA TRP A 151 0.03 12.29 7.97
C TRP A 151 -0.11 13.70 7.41
N ALA A 152 1.00 14.38 7.11
CA ALA A 152 0.98 15.68 6.45
C ALA A 152 0.29 15.60 5.08
N ARG A 153 0.69 14.63 4.24
CA ARG A 153 0.04 14.37 2.93
C ARG A 153 -1.47 14.05 3.06
N LEU A 154 -1.87 13.29 4.10
CA LEU A 154 -3.29 13.01 4.34
C LEU A 154 -4.09 14.28 4.64
N ARG A 155 -3.51 15.22 5.40
CA ARG A 155 -4.16 16.51 5.71
C ARG A 155 -4.27 17.41 4.48
N GLU A 156 -3.26 17.40 3.61
CA GLU A 156 -3.24 18.19 2.37
C GLU A 156 -4.27 17.71 1.35
N ARG A 157 -4.69 16.44 1.40
CA ARG A 157 -5.70 15.88 0.50
C ARG A 157 -7.11 16.45 0.68
N ALA A 158 -7.35 17.30 1.66
CA ALA A 158 -8.66 17.89 1.88
C ALA A 158 -9.07 18.78 0.68
N PRO A 159 -10.24 18.53 0.05
CA PRO A 159 -10.73 19.37 -1.04
C PRO A 159 -10.87 20.82 -0.57
N GLY A 160 -10.15 21.74 -1.22
CA GLY A 160 -10.27 23.17 -0.95
C GLY A 160 -9.53 23.67 0.29
N GLY A 161 -8.70 22.88 0.97
CA GLY A 161 -7.89 23.33 2.11
C GLY A 161 -8.69 23.77 3.35
N GLN A 162 -10.00 23.61 3.35
CA GLN A 162 -10.90 23.98 4.44
C GLN A 162 -11.58 22.74 5.03
N GLY A 163 -11.02 22.26 6.13
CA GLY A 163 -11.61 21.21 6.94
C GLY A 163 -10.89 19.87 6.84
N PRO A 164 -11.00 19.04 7.89
CA PRO A 164 -10.31 17.76 7.94
C PRO A 164 -11.03 16.77 7.03
N PHE A 165 -10.52 16.53 5.81
CA PHE A 165 -10.89 15.35 5.06
C PHE A 165 -10.14 14.15 5.65
N MET A 166 -10.80 13.42 6.52
CA MET A 166 -10.31 12.11 6.96
C MET A 166 -11.10 11.02 6.23
N PRO A 167 -10.41 10.09 5.55
CA PRO A 167 -11.04 8.88 5.04
C PRO A 167 -11.77 8.15 6.18
N ARG A 168 -12.79 7.38 5.85
CA ARG A 168 -13.51 6.56 6.87
C ARG A 168 -12.59 5.58 7.60
N ALA A 169 -11.52 5.14 6.92
CA ALA A 169 -10.45 4.34 7.49
C ALA A 169 -9.12 4.68 6.83
N VAL A 170 -8.08 4.74 7.64
CA VAL A 170 -6.67 4.76 7.19
C VAL A 170 -6.03 3.52 7.76
N ASN A 171 -5.60 2.61 6.89
CA ASN A 171 -5.00 1.36 7.28
C ASN A 171 -3.48 1.45 7.12
N TRP A 172 -2.76 1.13 8.17
CA TRP A 172 -1.31 1.06 8.22
C TRP A 172 -0.90 -0.41 8.21
N ILE A 173 -0.38 -0.88 7.09
CA ILE A 173 -0.08 -2.29 6.84
C ILE A 173 1.42 -2.51 6.86
N THR A 174 1.91 -3.25 7.86
CA THR A 174 3.32 -3.57 8.05
C THR A 174 3.52 -5.08 7.92
N GLY A 175 3.75 -5.54 6.71
CA GLY A 175 3.87 -6.97 6.39
C GLY A 175 2.53 -7.70 6.25
N PRO A 176 2.57 -9.02 5.94
CA PRO A 176 1.40 -9.88 5.87
C PRO A 176 0.77 -10.12 7.24
N SER A 177 -0.48 -10.60 7.26
CA SER A 177 -1.20 -10.88 8.50
C SER A 177 -0.53 -12.00 9.29
N ARG A 178 -0.27 -11.75 10.56
CA ARG A 178 0.27 -12.72 11.52
C ARG A 178 -0.60 -12.74 12.76
N THR A 179 -1.01 -13.92 13.17
CA THR A 179 -1.62 -14.15 14.48
C THR A 179 -0.62 -14.91 15.33
N ALA A 180 -0.21 -14.33 16.44
CA ALA A 180 0.47 -15.05 17.50
C ALA A 180 -0.61 -15.77 18.30
N ASP A 181 -0.71 -17.09 18.15
CA ASP A 181 -1.62 -17.90 18.95
C ASP A 181 -1.06 -18.12 20.35
N ILE A 182 -1.99 -18.39 21.29
CA ILE A 182 -1.74 -18.66 22.71
C ILE A 182 -0.81 -19.87 22.93
N GLU A 183 -0.61 -20.70 21.91
CA GLU A 183 0.26 -21.89 21.90
C GLU A 183 1.61 -21.71 21.19
N GLN A 184 2.10 -20.48 20.99
CA GLN A 184 3.38 -20.14 20.32
C GLN A 184 3.52 -20.57 18.85
N THR A 185 2.43 -20.91 18.18
CA THR A 185 2.41 -21.19 16.74
C THR A 185 1.98 -19.92 15.98
N LEU A 186 2.85 -19.41 15.10
CA LEU A 186 2.52 -18.31 14.19
C LEU A 186 1.58 -18.84 13.09
N LEU A 187 0.30 -18.50 13.19
CA LEU A 187 -0.66 -18.73 12.09
C LEU A 187 -0.66 -17.53 11.16
N LEU A 188 -0.25 -17.74 9.92
CA LEU A 188 -0.34 -16.75 8.86
C LEU A 188 -1.77 -16.68 8.33
N GLY A 189 -2.35 -15.46 8.25
CA GLY A 189 -3.58 -15.23 7.50
C GLY A 189 -4.91 -15.49 8.23
N ALA A 190 -4.94 -15.58 9.56
CA ALA A 190 -6.20 -15.74 10.29
C ALA A 190 -7.14 -14.53 10.15
N HIS A 191 -6.59 -13.32 9.99
CA HIS A 191 -7.35 -12.06 9.94
C HIS A 191 -6.95 -11.13 8.77
N GLY A 192 -6.30 -11.66 7.72
CA GLY A 192 -5.85 -10.88 6.57
C GLY A 192 -4.95 -11.69 5.64
N PRO A 193 -4.33 -11.07 4.64
CA PRO A 193 -3.51 -11.75 3.64
C PRO A 193 -2.35 -12.51 4.26
N GLN A 194 -2.16 -13.73 3.78
CA GLN A 194 -1.01 -14.58 4.14
C GLN A 194 0.29 -14.08 3.48
N GLN A 195 0.16 -13.39 2.35
CA GLN A 195 1.27 -12.88 1.55
C GLN A 195 1.02 -11.44 1.15
N LEU A 196 2.09 -10.65 1.20
CA LEU A 196 2.11 -9.26 0.74
C LEU A 196 3.23 -9.11 -0.30
N LEU A 197 2.86 -8.72 -1.52
CA LEU A 197 3.78 -8.27 -2.56
C LEU A 197 3.66 -6.75 -2.68
N ILE A 198 4.77 -6.05 -2.62
CA ILE A 198 4.87 -4.62 -2.87
C ILE A 198 5.63 -4.42 -4.18
N VAL A 199 4.99 -3.78 -5.17
CA VAL A 199 5.62 -3.44 -6.43
C VAL A 199 5.93 -1.95 -6.41
N LEU A 200 7.22 -1.61 -6.24
CA LEU A 200 7.72 -0.24 -6.32
C LEU A 200 7.93 0.14 -7.79
N VAL A 201 7.38 1.26 -8.22
CA VAL A 201 7.46 1.74 -9.61
C VAL A 201 8.29 3.01 -9.67
N ASP A 202 9.38 3.02 -10.46
CA ASP A 202 10.33 4.14 -10.54
C ASP A 202 9.79 5.35 -11.30
N GLY A 203 9.05 5.13 -12.38
CA GLY A 203 8.49 6.18 -13.23
C GLY A 203 7.32 6.90 -12.60
N PRO A 204 6.97 8.10 -13.06
CA PRO A 204 5.75 8.76 -12.67
C PRO A 204 4.57 7.82 -12.99
N GLY A 205 3.74 7.56 -12.01
CA GLY A 205 2.44 6.97 -12.29
C GLY A 205 1.67 7.96 -13.17
N ASP A 206 1.52 7.65 -14.46
CA ASP A 206 0.81 8.51 -15.41
C ASP A 206 -0.64 8.75 -14.95
N GLY A 207 -0.83 9.75 -14.11
CA GLY A 207 -2.12 10.03 -13.48
C GLY A 207 -2.27 11.43 -12.89
N GLU A 208 -1.26 12.32 -13.03
CA GLU A 208 -1.43 13.74 -12.69
C GLU A 208 -1.00 14.59 -13.88
N GLY A 209 -1.93 14.85 -14.78
CA GLY A 209 -1.76 15.75 -15.90
C GLY A 209 -3.01 15.89 -16.75
N ALA A 210 -4.03 16.55 -16.24
CA ALA A 210 -4.99 17.38 -16.98
C ALA A 210 -5.93 18.09 -16.00
#